data_ba77bbc9c3867cf09b0aea6a41fcd495
#
_entry.id   ba77bbc9c3867cf09b0aea6a41fcd495
#
_cell.length_a   1.000
_cell.length_b   1.000
_cell.length_c   1.000
_cell.angle_alpha   90.00
_cell.angle_beta   90.00
_cell.angle_gamma   90.00
#
_symmetry.space_group_name_H-M   'P 1'
#
loop_
_entity.id
_entity.type
_entity.pdbx_description
1 polymer ?
#
loop_
_entity_poly.entity_id
_entity_poly.type
_entity_poly.pdbx_seq_one_letter_code
_entity_poly.pdbx_strand_id
1 'polypeptide(L)'
;MITSKLKSASDSWKLSYEDAINMMKAELEEARDEYDRLSDLLIEADLDDEAYLLEDFVDNLEDYIDALDDAIDVHERMNDARKRLAQDWKKIQRKIHF
;
A
#
# COMPACT_ATOMS: atom_id res chain seq x y z
N MET A 1 11.27 -28.87 12.93
CA MET A 1 10.82 -28.17 12.81
C MET A 1 9.97 -27.03 12.56
N ILE A 2 9.38 -26.58 13.63
CA ILE A 2 8.57 -25.37 13.67
C ILE A 2 9.37 -24.15 13.17
N THR A 3 10.65 -24.06 13.52
CA THR A 3 11.56 -22.98 13.11
C THR A 3 11.73 -22.83 11.61
N SER A 4 11.84 -23.97 10.90
CA SER A 4 12.01 -23.99 9.46
C SER A 4 10.76 -23.47 8.73
N LYS A 5 9.58 -23.85 9.20
CA LYS A 5 8.31 -23.39 8.65
C LYS A 5 8.08 -21.90 8.88
N LEU A 6 8.42 -21.40 10.08
CA LEU A 6 8.30 -19.98 10.41
C LEU A 6 9.24 -19.12 9.57
N LYS A 7 10.46 -19.57 9.35
CA LYS A 7 11.42 -18.89 8.50
C LYS A 7 10.93 -18.83 7.06
N SER A 8 10.48 -19.95 6.49
CA SER A 8 9.91 -20.02 5.15
C SER A 8 8.70 -19.12 5.00
N ALA A 9 7.79 -19.14 5.97
CA ALA A 9 6.62 -18.28 5.97
C ALA A 9 7.02 -16.80 6.03
N SER A 10 7.99 -16.44 6.88
CA SER A 10 8.50 -15.08 7.01
C SER A 10 9.14 -14.60 5.71
N ASP A 11 9.95 -15.41 5.06
CA ASP A 11 10.57 -15.08 3.78
C ASP A 11 9.52 -14.89 2.68
N SER A 12 8.52 -15.78 2.64
CA SER A 12 7.40 -15.69 1.71
C SER A 12 6.56 -14.43 1.95
N TRP A 13 6.27 -14.09 3.19
CA TRP A 13 5.54 -12.88 3.55
C TRP A 13 6.31 -11.61 3.17
N LYS A 14 7.63 -11.63 3.36
CA LYS A 14 8.47 -10.50 2.98
C LYS A 14 8.41 -10.23 1.48
N LEU A 15 8.51 -11.28 0.65
CA LEU A 15 8.40 -11.16 -0.80
C LEU A 15 7.02 -10.66 -1.21
N SER A 16 5.96 -11.24 -0.63
CA SER A 16 4.59 -10.81 -0.90
C SER A 16 4.34 -9.36 -0.49
N TYR A 17 4.91 -8.94 0.65
CA TYR A 17 4.83 -7.57 1.11
C TYR A 17 5.52 -6.61 0.16
N GLU A 18 6.75 -6.92 -0.26
CA GLU A 18 7.52 -6.08 -1.17
C GLU A 18 6.81 -5.91 -2.52
N ASP A 19 6.29 -6.99 -3.08
CA ASP A 19 5.53 -6.96 -4.32
C ASP A 19 4.25 -6.13 -4.18
N ALA A 20 3.48 -6.36 -3.11
CA ALA A 20 2.24 -5.64 -2.85
C ALA A 20 2.49 -4.14 -2.65
N ILE A 21 3.51 -3.78 -1.88
CA ILE A 21 3.87 -2.37 -1.65
C ILE A 21 4.32 -1.69 -2.93
N ASN A 22 5.14 -2.35 -3.73
CA ASN A 22 5.61 -1.79 -5.00
C ASN A 22 4.45 -1.55 -5.97
N MET A 23 3.52 -2.49 -6.06
CA MET A 23 2.32 -2.34 -6.88
C MET A 23 1.43 -1.18 -6.39
N MET A 24 1.21 -1.09 -5.08
CA MET A 24 0.42 -0.01 -4.49
C MET A 24 1.06 1.36 -4.70
N LYS A 25 2.37 1.47 -4.55
CA LYS A 25 3.09 2.73 -4.77
C LYS A 25 3.06 3.15 -6.24
N ALA A 26 3.22 2.22 -7.16
CA ALA A 26 3.11 2.49 -8.59
C ALA A 26 1.70 2.95 -8.95
N GLU A 27 0.67 2.29 -8.44
CA GLU A 27 -0.72 2.67 -8.65
C GLU A 27 -1.05 4.05 -8.06
N LEU A 28 -0.51 4.34 -6.88
CA LEU A 28 -0.67 5.64 -6.22
C LEU A 28 -0.07 6.75 -7.07
N GLU A 29 1.10 6.55 -7.64
CA GLU A 29 1.77 7.51 -8.52
C GLU A 29 0.94 7.75 -9.78
N GLU A 30 0.48 6.69 -10.43
CA GLU A 30 -0.40 6.79 -11.60
C GLU A 30 -1.71 7.51 -11.28
N ALA A 31 -2.32 7.20 -10.15
CA ALA A 31 -3.56 7.83 -9.72
C ALA A 31 -3.38 9.34 -9.46
N ARG A 32 -2.27 9.73 -8.85
CA ARG A 32 -1.93 11.15 -8.62
C ARG A 32 -1.71 11.90 -9.93
N ASP A 33 -0.99 11.29 -10.87
CA ASP A 33 -0.76 11.89 -12.20
C ASP A 33 -2.09 12.09 -12.94
N GLU A 34 -2.96 11.08 -12.86
CA GLU A 34 -4.30 11.15 -13.47
C GLU A 34 -5.17 12.22 -12.80
N TYR A 35 -5.10 12.33 -11.47
CA TYR A 35 -5.79 13.37 -10.72
C TYR A 35 -5.36 14.75 -11.16
N ASP A 36 -4.06 15.00 -11.26
CA ASP A 36 -3.51 16.28 -11.69
C ASP A 36 -3.98 16.64 -13.11
N ARG A 37 -3.92 15.69 -14.01
CA ARG A 37 -4.34 15.85 -15.40
C ARG A 37 -5.83 16.18 -15.50
N LEU A 38 -6.67 15.44 -14.79
CA LEU A 38 -8.12 15.64 -14.81
C LEU A 38 -8.54 16.92 -14.09
N SER A 39 -7.83 17.30 -13.03
CA SER A 39 -8.06 18.56 -12.33
C SER A 39 -7.78 19.76 -13.24
N ASP A 40 -6.71 19.70 -14.02
CA ASP A 40 -6.39 20.73 -15.01
C ASP A 40 -7.46 20.81 -16.11
N LEU A 41 -7.94 19.68 -16.60
CA LEU A 41 -9.03 19.62 -17.56
C LEU A 41 -10.33 20.20 -17.00
N LEU A 42 -10.62 19.95 -15.72
CA LEU A 42 -11.80 20.50 -15.06
C LEU A 42 -11.73 22.03 -14.94
N ILE A 43 -10.55 22.56 -14.67
CA ILE A 43 -10.32 24.02 -14.62
C ILE A 43 -10.53 24.67 -16.01
N GLU A 44 -10.06 23.99 -17.06
CA GLU A 44 -10.19 24.47 -18.45
C GLU A 44 -11.59 24.27 -19.03
N ALA A 45 -12.33 23.28 -18.51
CA ALA A 45 -13.69 23.01 -18.96
C ALA A 45 -14.60 24.16 -18.53
N ASP A 46 -15.02 24.97 -19.48
CA ASP A 46 -16.15 25.87 -19.27
C ASP A 46 -17.35 25.02 -18.83
N LEU A 47 -18.10 25.54 -17.89
CA LEU A 47 -19.30 24.99 -17.24
C LEU A 47 -20.30 24.31 -18.20
N ASP A 48 -19.86 23.28 -18.89
CA ASP A 48 -20.72 22.42 -19.69
C ASP A 48 -21.49 21.47 -18.77
N ASP A 49 -22.68 21.08 -19.21
CA ASP A 49 -23.58 20.18 -18.45
C ASP A 49 -22.92 18.84 -18.05
N GLU A 50 -21.80 18.47 -18.67
CA GLU A 50 -21.04 17.26 -18.40
C GLU A 50 -19.88 17.45 -17.41
N ALA A 51 -19.56 18.68 -17.04
CA ALA A 51 -18.47 19.00 -16.12
C ALA A 51 -18.66 18.35 -14.75
N TYR A 52 -19.91 18.18 -14.30
CA TYR A 52 -20.21 17.53 -13.03
C TYR A 52 -19.79 16.06 -13.00
N LEU A 53 -19.85 15.36 -14.15
CA LEU A 53 -19.40 13.96 -14.25
C LEU A 53 -17.89 13.86 -14.04
N LEU A 54 -17.14 14.80 -14.61
CA LEU A 54 -15.70 14.87 -14.43
C LEU A 54 -15.34 15.25 -12.99
N GLU A 55 -16.08 16.18 -12.40
CA GLU A 55 -15.91 16.56 -10.99
C GLU A 55 -16.16 15.37 -10.05
N ASP A 56 -17.24 14.63 -10.25
CA ASP A 56 -17.53 13.42 -9.46
C ASP A 56 -16.43 12.36 -9.62
N PHE A 57 -15.92 12.19 -10.82
CA PHE A 57 -14.83 11.25 -11.08
C PHE A 57 -13.55 11.68 -10.35
N VAL A 58 -13.21 12.95 -10.39
CA VAL A 58 -12.03 13.51 -9.71
C VAL A 58 -12.15 13.35 -8.20
N ASP A 59 -13.32 13.61 -7.63
CA ASP A 59 -13.59 13.44 -6.20
C ASP A 59 -13.42 11.96 -5.78
N ASN A 60 -13.96 11.04 -6.57
CA ASN A 60 -13.81 9.61 -6.32
C ASN A 60 -12.37 9.13 -6.46
N LEU A 61 -11.63 9.72 -7.40
CA LEU A 61 -10.20 9.44 -7.57
C LEU A 61 -9.39 9.92 -6.37
N GLU A 62 -9.72 11.07 -5.81
CA GLU A 62 -9.11 11.59 -4.58
C GLU A 62 -9.34 10.63 -3.40
N ASP A 63 -10.58 10.15 -3.22
CA ASP A 63 -10.90 9.16 -2.20
C ASP A 63 -10.11 7.86 -2.39
N TYR A 64 -9.94 7.42 -3.63
CA TYR A 64 -9.13 6.25 -3.96
C TYR A 64 -7.66 6.44 -3.62
N ILE A 65 -7.11 7.62 -3.91
CA ILE A 65 -5.73 7.98 -3.57
C ILE A 65 -5.53 7.95 -2.06
N ASP A 66 -6.46 8.52 -1.29
CA ASP A 66 -6.40 8.51 0.18
C ASP A 66 -6.46 7.09 0.73
N ALA A 67 -7.31 6.24 0.16
CA ALA A 67 -7.43 4.84 0.54
C ALA A 67 -6.14 4.06 0.24
N LEU A 68 -5.47 4.34 -0.89
CA LEU A 68 -4.18 3.73 -1.23
C LEU A 68 -3.08 4.16 -0.26
N ASP A 69 -3.02 5.44 0.09
CA ASP A 69 -2.06 5.94 1.09
C ASP A 69 -2.26 5.24 2.44
N ASP A 70 -3.50 5.11 2.89
CA ASP A 70 -3.84 4.41 4.13
C ASP A 70 -3.47 2.93 4.06
N ALA A 71 -3.73 2.27 2.95
CA ALA A 71 -3.39 0.86 2.74
C ALA A 71 -1.88 0.63 2.79
N ILE A 72 -1.10 1.51 2.17
CA ILE A 72 0.36 1.46 2.20
C ILE A 72 0.86 1.60 3.65
N ASP A 73 0.34 2.56 4.39
CA ASP A 73 0.71 2.79 5.79
C ASP A 73 0.39 1.58 6.68
N VAL A 74 -0.79 0.97 6.51
CA VAL A 74 -1.18 -0.24 7.23
C VAL A 74 -0.24 -1.40 6.90
N HIS A 75 0.09 -1.60 5.63
CA HIS A 75 1.02 -2.66 5.22
C HIS A 75 2.43 -2.46 5.78
N GLU A 76 2.90 -1.22 5.85
CA GLU A 76 4.20 -0.90 6.44
C GLU A 76 4.21 -1.21 7.94
N ARG A 77 3.16 -0.86 8.66
CA ARG A 77 3.01 -1.18 10.08
C ARG A 77 2.95 -2.68 10.34
N MET A 78 2.24 -3.42 9.50
CA MET A 78 2.19 -4.89 9.58
C MET A 78 3.57 -5.50 9.36
N ASN A 79 4.32 -4.98 8.40
CA ASN A 79 5.67 -5.44 8.12
C ASN A 79 6.62 -5.20 9.30
N ASP A 80 6.55 -4.02 9.93
CA ASP A 80 7.36 -3.69 11.10
C ASP A 80 7.03 -4.60 12.29
N ALA A 81 5.74 -4.87 12.52
CA ALA A 81 5.31 -5.80 13.56
C ALA A 81 5.84 -7.22 13.31
N ARG A 82 5.80 -7.68 12.07
CA ARG A 82 6.34 -8.98 11.69
C ARG A 82 7.84 -9.07 11.90
N LYS A 83 8.58 -8.02 11.58
CA LYS A 83 10.02 -7.96 11.83
C LYS A 83 10.35 -8.07 13.32
N ARG A 84 9.58 -7.40 14.17
CA ARG A 84 9.76 -7.49 15.62
C ARG A 84 9.48 -8.91 16.13
N LEU A 85 8.44 -9.55 15.64
CA LEU A 85 8.16 -10.96 15.97
C LEU A 85 9.30 -11.87 15.56
N ALA A 86 9.87 -11.68 14.38
CA ALA A 86 11.00 -12.47 13.91
C ALA A 86 12.24 -12.28 14.79
N GLN A 87 12.50 -11.07 15.25
CA GLN A 87 13.60 -10.78 16.17
C GLN A 87 13.40 -11.44 17.54
N ASP A 88 12.20 -11.36 18.08
CA ASP A 88 11.85 -11.99 19.35
C ASP A 88 11.98 -13.52 19.26
N TRP A 89 11.54 -14.10 18.15
CA TRP A 89 11.68 -15.53 17.89
C TRP A 89 13.14 -15.97 17.87
N LYS A 90 14.02 -15.22 17.26
CA LYS A 90 15.46 -15.48 17.26
C LYS A 90 16.04 -15.46 18.67
N LYS A 91 15.63 -14.53 19.50
CA LYS A 91 16.06 -14.45 20.92
C LYS A 91 15.59 -15.67 21.70
N ILE A 92 14.35 -16.11 21.50
CA ILE A 92 13.80 -17.30 22.14
C ILE A 92 14.59 -18.54 21.72
N GLN A 93 14.90 -18.70 20.44
CA GLN A 93 15.69 -19.83 19.94
C GLN A 93 17.08 -19.90 20.58
N ARG A 94 17.74 -18.76 20.75
CA ARG A 94 19.08 -18.71 21.37
C ARG A 94 19.07 -19.11 22.83
N LYS A 95 18.02 -18.76 23.57
CA LYS A 95 17.93 -18.97 25.03
C LYS A 95 17.37 -20.33 25.42
N ILE A 96 16.48 -20.88 24.60
CA ILE A 96 15.69 -22.06 24.96
C ILE A 96 16.14 -23.31 24.21
N HIS A 97 17.00 -23.20 23.23
CA HIS A 97 17.56 -24.32 22.45
C HIS A 97 16.49 -25.28 21.88
N PHE A 98 15.59 -24.75 21.13
CA PHE A 98 14.61 -25.60 20.41
C PHE A 98 15.28 -26.48 19.37
#